data_b0040fa7fc79c7839be930b4c41406a7
#
_entry.id   b0040fa7fc79c7839be930b4c41406a7
#
_cell.length_a   1.000
_cell.length_b   1.000
_cell.length_c   1.000
_cell.angle_alpha   90.00
_cell.angle_beta   90.00
_cell.angle_gamma   90.00
#
_symmetry.space_group_name_H-M   'P 1'
#
loop_
_entity.id
_entity.type
_entity.pdbx_description
1 polymer ?
#
loop_
_entity_poly.entity_id
_entity_poly.type
_entity_poly.pdbx_seq_one_letter_code
_entity_poly.pdbx_strand_id
1 'polypeptide(L)'
;LQPVILDEKYIQSIANDLPLLPNELETKFKKEYDLSSYDIKLLIEDKGISDYFQKICKIIKNYKLVANFVNGPIKSFLNTNSVPIDKLPIDRKKIIALLSFVDNKKISISSAQQIIFPKLLNSDLEVIEIIEKNNLFFENDFIDLEEIISKVLEKHPQKVIEYNEG
;
A
#
# COMPACT_ATOMS: atom_id res chain seq x y z
N LEU A 1 -35.74 2.41 42.81
CA LEU A 1 -34.98 1.98 41.61
C LEU A 1 -34.56 0.53 41.85
N GLN A 2 -35.00 -0.40 40.98
CA GLN A 2 -34.59 -1.80 41.10
C GLN A 2 -33.10 -1.92 40.64
N PRO A 3 -32.27 -2.70 41.34
CA PRO A 3 -30.90 -2.91 40.89
C PRO A 3 -30.90 -3.69 39.56
N VAL A 4 -30.16 -3.18 38.56
CA VAL A 4 -29.93 -3.89 37.30
C VAL A 4 -28.84 -4.92 37.57
N ILE A 5 -29.22 -6.20 37.62
CA ILE A 5 -28.27 -7.30 37.70
C ILE A 5 -27.79 -7.60 36.28
N LEU A 6 -26.54 -7.29 35.98
CA LEU A 6 -25.90 -7.66 34.71
C LEU A 6 -25.46 -9.12 34.79
N ASP A 7 -25.97 -9.95 33.89
CA ASP A 7 -25.53 -11.35 33.74
C ASP A 7 -24.10 -11.38 33.15
N GLU A 8 -23.24 -12.23 33.74
CA GLU A 8 -21.86 -12.40 33.25
C GLU A 8 -21.78 -12.74 31.76
N LYS A 9 -22.75 -13.50 31.23
CA LYS A 9 -22.85 -13.82 29.81
C LYS A 9 -23.08 -12.58 28.97
N TYR A 10 -23.88 -11.64 29.47
CA TYR A 10 -24.13 -10.37 28.79
C TYR A 10 -22.89 -9.49 28.79
N ILE A 11 -22.18 -9.42 29.89
CA ILE A 11 -20.90 -8.70 30.00
C ILE A 11 -19.86 -9.30 29.07
N GLN A 12 -19.74 -10.63 29.01
CA GLN A 12 -18.84 -11.32 28.08
C GLN A 12 -19.22 -11.11 26.62
N SER A 13 -20.51 -11.09 26.26
CA SER A 13 -20.93 -10.80 24.91
C SER A 13 -20.53 -9.38 24.48
N ILE A 14 -20.73 -8.40 25.35
CA ILE A 14 -20.28 -7.02 25.09
C ILE A 14 -18.75 -6.95 24.97
N ALA A 15 -18.02 -7.62 25.85
CA ALA A 15 -16.56 -7.63 25.84
C ALA A 15 -16.00 -8.24 24.53
N ASN A 16 -16.67 -9.25 23.98
CA ASN A 16 -16.30 -9.87 22.72
C ASN A 16 -16.64 -8.99 21.49
N ASP A 17 -17.66 -8.15 21.59
CA ASP A 17 -18.09 -7.22 20.54
C ASP A 17 -17.36 -5.87 20.59
N LEU A 18 -16.61 -5.60 21.70
CA LEU A 18 -15.82 -4.38 21.79
C LEU A 18 -14.67 -4.40 20.77
N PRO A 19 -14.50 -3.33 19.99
CA PRO A 19 -13.32 -3.19 19.14
C PRO A 19 -12.06 -3.16 20.01
N LEU A 20 -10.99 -3.76 19.49
CA LEU A 20 -9.67 -3.73 20.15
C LEU A 20 -9.30 -2.29 20.52
N LEU A 21 -8.77 -2.12 21.72
CA LEU A 21 -8.27 -0.83 22.17
C LEU A 21 -7.10 -0.38 21.26
N PRO A 22 -6.86 0.92 21.09
CA PRO A 22 -5.78 1.43 20.26
C PRO A 22 -4.41 0.80 20.53
N ASN A 23 -4.07 0.58 21.81
CA ASN A 23 -2.80 -0.05 22.21
C ASN A 23 -2.72 -1.54 21.83
N GLU A 24 -3.84 -2.24 21.88
CA GLU A 24 -3.92 -3.65 21.48
C GLU A 24 -3.81 -3.75 19.94
N LEU A 25 -4.45 -2.82 19.23
CA LEU A 25 -4.39 -2.71 17.80
C LEU A 25 -2.97 -2.37 17.32
N GLU A 26 -2.28 -1.44 18.00
CA GLU A 26 -0.89 -1.10 17.73
C GLU A 26 0.02 -2.32 17.91
N THR A 27 -0.14 -3.04 19.02
CA THR A 27 0.63 -4.25 19.31
C THR A 27 0.38 -5.34 18.25
N LYS A 28 -0.89 -5.55 17.89
CA LYS A 28 -1.30 -6.48 16.84
C LYS A 28 -0.68 -6.11 15.49
N PHE A 29 -0.80 -4.86 15.06
CA PHE A 29 -0.28 -4.41 13.76
C PHE A 29 1.25 -4.51 13.69
N LYS A 30 1.94 -4.20 14.79
CA LYS A 30 3.40 -4.36 14.86
C LYS A 30 3.82 -5.82 14.73
N LYS A 31 3.09 -6.74 15.37
CA LYS A 31 3.40 -8.18 15.31
C LYS A 31 3.03 -8.82 13.98
N GLU A 32 1.88 -8.45 13.40
CA GLU A 32 1.34 -9.10 12.19
C GLU A 32 1.93 -8.50 10.89
N TYR A 33 2.19 -7.20 10.86
CA TYR A 33 2.54 -6.49 9.62
C TYR A 33 3.95 -5.91 9.61
N ASP A 34 4.67 -5.99 10.73
CA ASP A 34 6.06 -5.47 10.87
C ASP A 34 6.21 -4.02 10.37
N LEU A 35 5.24 -3.18 10.71
CA LEU A 35 5.21 -1.78 10.34
C LEU A 35 5.86 -0.90 11.41
N SER A 36 6.32 0.29 11.00
CA SER A 36 6.80 1.30 11.95
C SER A 36 5.67 1.78 12.87
N SER A 37 6.00 2.17 14.11
CA SER A 37 5.01 2.72 15.05
C SER A 37 4.32 3.97 14.49
N TYR A 38 5.01 4.73 13.64
CA TYR A 38 4.44 5.89 12.96
C TYR A 38 3.34 5.48 11.97
N ASP A 39 3.64 4.52 11.09
CA ASP A 39 2.68 4.03 10.10
C ASP A 39 1.45 3.41 10.76
N ILE A 40 1.68 2.66 11.84
CA ILE A 40 0.61 2.02 12.61
C ILE A 40 -0.31 3.07 13.22
N LYS A 41 0.24 4.10 13.88
CA LYS A 41 -0.57 5.18 14.47
C LYS A 41 -1.47 5.83 13.45
N LEU A 42 -0.94 6.13 12.27
CA LEU A 42 -1.73 6.68 11.18
C LEU A 42 -2.85 5.75 10.70
N LEU A 43 -2.61 4.44 10.67
CA LEU A 43 -3.61 3.45 10.23
C LEU A 43 -4.71 3.21 11.26
N ILE A 44 -4.40 3.27 12.57
CA ILE A 44 -5.36 2.99 13.64
C ILE A 44 -6.14 4.21 14.12
N GLU A 45 -5.75 5.42 13.67
CA GLU A 45 -6.42 6.67 13.98
C GLU A 45 -7.90 6.67 13.57
N ASP A 46 -8.22 5.98 12.47
CA ASP A 46 -9.57 5.79 11.97
C ASP A 46 -9.86 4.30 11.77
N LYS A 47 -10.98 3.82 12.36
CA LYS A 47 -11.38 2.41 12.27
C LYS A 47 -11.64 1.98 10.82
N GLY A 48 -12.27 2.83 10.01
CA GLY A 48 -12.56 2.53 8.62
C GLY A 48 -11.29 2.35 7.79
N ILE A 49 -10.28 3.20 8.03
CA ILE A 49 -8.96 3.10 7.39
C ILE A 49 -8.25 1.83 7.84
N SER A 50 -8.28 1.52 9.14
CA SER A 50 -7.73 0.28 9.68
C SER A 50 -8.34 -0.97 9.04
N ASP A 51 -9.67 -1.03 8.96
CA ASP A 51 -10.40 -2.13 8.33
C ASP A 51 -10.11 -2.22 6.82
N TYR A 52 -9.99 -1.09 6.15
CA TYR A 52 -9.66 -1.01 4.73
C TYR A 52 -8.27 -1.56 4.45
N PHE A 53 -7.28 -1.15 5.24
CA PHE A 53 -5.91 -1.66 5.18
C PHE A 53 -5.87 -3.17 5.38
N GLN A 54 -6.50 -3.69 6.45
CA GLN A 54 -6.52 -5.12 6.74
C GLN A 54 -7.16 -5.95 5.60
N LYS A 55 -8.22 -5.43 4.96
CA LYS A 55 -8.87 -6.10 3.82
C LYS A 55 -7.95 -6.20 2.60
N ILE A 56 -7.09 -5.22 2.34
CA ILE A 56 -6.09 -5.28 1.26
C ILE A 56 -4.97 -6.24 1.63
N CYS A 57 -4.50 -6.24 2.88
CA CYS A 57 -3.43 -7.09 3.39
C CYS A 57 -3.77 -8.60 3.37
N LYS A 58 -5.06 -8.96 3.26
CA LYS A 58 -5.45 -10.36 3.01
C LYS A 58 -4.96 -10.87 1.65
N ILE A 59 -4.81 -9.97 0.67
CA ILE A 59 -4.44 -10.29 -0.71
C ILE A 59 -2.98 -9.92 -0.97
N ILE A 60 -2.57 -8.70 -0.63
CA ILE A 60 -1.20 -8.20 -0.83
C ILE A 60 -0.40 -8.35 0.46
N LYS A 61 0.71 -9.09 0.38
CA LYS A 61 1.57 -9.39 1.53
C LYS A 61 2.69 -8.37 1.75
N ASN A 62 2.90 -7.48 0.82
CA ASN A 62 3.79 -6.34 0.99
C ASN A 62 3.10 -5.25 1.82
N TYR A 63 3.04 -5.47 3.13
CA TYR A 63 2.29 -4.63 4.07
C TYR A 63 2.79 -3.19 4.11
N LYS A 64 4.10 -2.99 3.94
CA LYS A 64 4.70 -1.66 3.89
C LYS A 64 4.25 -0.88 2.66
N LEU A 65 4.16 -1.53 1.50
CA LEU A 65 3.62 -0.93 0.28
C LEU A 65 2.16 -0.51 0.48
N VAL A 66 1.34 -1.39 1.07
CA VAL A 66 -0.07 -1.10 1.35
C VAL A 66 -0.20 0.05 2.35
N ALA A 67 0.58 0.04 3.44
CA ALA A 67 0.57 1.10 4.45
C ALA A 67 0.95 2.45 3.84
N ASN A 68 2.02 2.51 3.06
CA ASN A 68 2.46 3.73 2.38
C ASN A 68 1.38 4.28 1.43
N PHE A 69 0.68 3.40 0.73
CA PHE A 69 -0.37 3.82 -0.20
C PHE A 69 -1.63 4.31 0.53
N VAL A 70 -2.01 3.66 1.62
CA VAL A 70 -3.16 4.06 2.44
C VAL A 70 -2.88 5.36 3.18
N ASN A 71 -1.72 5.45 3.87
CA ASN A 71 -1.32 6.64 4.65
C ASN A 71 -0.96 7.84 3.76
N GLY A 72 -0.54 7.61 2.52
CA GLY A 72 -0.19 8.64 1.56
C GLY A 72 -1.39 9.08 0.70
N PRO A 73 -1.49 8.62 -0.56
CA PRO A 73 -2.44 9.16 -1.53
C PRO A 73 -3.90 8.99 -1.11
N ILE A 74 -4.28 7.86 -0.48
CA ILE A 74 -5.67 7.66 -0.06
C ILE A 74 -6.04 8.62 1.07
N LYS A 75 -5.26 8.67 2.16
CA LYS A 75 -5.52 9.60 3.28
C LYS A 75 -5.47 11.07 2.82
N SER A 76 -4.55 11.41 1.94
CA SER A 76 -4.47 12.75 1.36
C SER A 76 -5.76 13.13 0.64
N PHE A 77 -6.30 12.24 -0.20
CA PHE A 77 -7.58 12.46 -0.87
C PHE A 77 -8.74 12.62 0.12
N LEU A 78 -8.84 11.71 1.11
CA LEU A 78 -9.91 11.74 2.11
C LEU A 78 -9.90 13.05 2.92
N ASN A 79 -8.71 13.48 3.35
CA ASN A 79 -8.53 14.72 4.13
C ASN A 79 -8.86 15.96 3.30
N THR A 80 -8.38 16.01 2.04
CA THR A 80 -8.64 17.15 1.14
C THR A 80 -10.12 17.32 0.85
N ASN A 81 -10.86 16.22 0.70
CA ASN A 81 -12.28 16.25 0.41
C ASN A 81 -13.17 16.15 1.66
N SER A 82 -12.58 16.00 2.85
CA SER A 82 -13.31 15.82 4.12
C SER A 82 -14.34 14.68 4.06
N VAL A 83 -13.96 13.56 3.45
CA VAL A 83 -14.83 12.38 3.30
C VAL A 83 -14.24 11.15 4.00
N PRO A 84 -15.06 10.26 4.58
CA PRO A 84 -14.59 9.01 5.14
C PRO A 84 -14.23 7.98 4.06
N ILE A 85 -13.50 6.92 4.44
CA ILE A 85 -12.96 5.92 3.51
C ILE A 85 -14.03 5.16 2.69
N ASP A 86 -15.23 5.00 3.23
CA ASP A 86 -16.35 4.36 2.54
C ASP A 86 -16.90 5.21 1.38
N LYS A 87 -16.55 6.50 1.32
CA LYS A 87 -16.86 7.42 0.23
C LYS A 87 -15.73 7.60 -0.79
N LEU A 88 -14.67 6.79 -0.69
CA LEU A 88 -13.63 6.78 -1.72
C LEU A 88 -14.24 6.35 -3.06
N PRO A 89 -14.17 7.18 -4.13
CA PRO A 89 -14.81 6.89 -5.41
C PRO A 89 -14.04 5.86 -6.28
N ILE A 90 -13.27 4.98 -5.65
CA ILE A 90 -12.50 3.93 -6.30
C ILE A 90 -12.85 2.60 -5.64
N ASP A 91 -13.25 1.61 -6.43
CA ASP A 91 -13.44 0.25 -5.90
C ASP A 91 -12.12 -0.28 -5.33
N ARG A 92 -12.19 -0.89 -4.15
CA ARG A 92 -11.04 -1.54 -3.51
C ARG A 92 -10.36 -2.55 -4.43
N LYS A 93 -11.10 -3.21 -5.32
CA LYS A 93 -10.52 -4.14 -6.31
C LYS A 93 -9.54 -3.43 -7.24
N LYS A 94 -9.85 -2.21 -7.69
CA LYS A 94 -8.94 -1.39 -8.52
C LYS A 94 -7.67 -0.99 -7.74
N ILE A 95 -7.80 -0.65 -6.45
CA ILE A 95 -6.63 -0.39 -5.60
C ILE A 95 -5.77 -1.64 -5.41
N ILE A 96 -6.37 -2.81 -5.20
CA ILE A 96 -5.64 -4.09 -5.10
C ILE A 96 -4.92 -4.39 -6.42
N ALA A 97 -5.59 -4.23 -7.56
CA ALA A 97 -4.97 -4.42 -8.87
C ALA A 97 -3.78 -3.47 -9.07
N LEU A 98 -3.94 -2.18 -8.75
CA LEU A 98 -2.87 -1.19 -8.83
C LEU A 98 -1.66 -1.57 -7.98
N LEU A 99 -1.89 -1.92 -6.71
CA LEU A 99 -0.82 -2.32 -5.81
C LEU A 99 -0.16 -3.63 -6.23
N SER A 100 -0.90 -4.55 -6.85
CA SER A 100 -0.35 -5.78 -7.40
C SER A 100 0.62 -5.51 -8.56
N PHE A 101 0.35 -4.53 -9.42
CA PHE A 101 1.29 -4.11 -10.47
C PHE A 101 2.57 -3.53 -9.89
N VAL A 102 2.48 -2.75 -8.79
CA VAL A 102 3.65 -2.22 -8.09
C VAL A 102 4.44 -3.33 -7.40
N ASP A 103 3.77 -4.22 -6.68
CA ASP A 103 4.39 -5.33 -5.93
C ASP A 103 5.12 -6.29 -6.87
N ASN A 104 4.55 -6.56 -8.05
CA ASN A 104 5.17 -7.35 -9.11
C ASN A 104 6.21 -6.57 -9.93
N LYS A 105 6.59 -5.37 -9.51
CA LYS A 105 7.59 -4.52 -10.18
C LYS A 105 7.29 -4.26 -11.67
N LYS A 106 6.01 -4.21 -12.04
CA LYS A 106 5.59 -3.87 -13.41
C LYS A 106 5.47 -2.38 -13.65
N ILE A 107 5.23 -1.61 -12.57
CA ILE A 107 5.15 -0.14 -12.59
C ILE A 107 5.82 0.44 -11.35
N SER A 108 6.24 1.70 -11.41
CA SER A 108 6.80 2.39 -10.25
C SER A 108 5.71 2.80 -9.24
N ILE A 109 6.07 2.86 -7.97
CA ILE A 109 5.17 3.41 -6.95
C ILE A 109 4.84 4.88 -7.21
N SER A 110 5.79 5.65 -7.74
CA SER A 110 5.58 7.05 -8.12
C SER A 110 4.53 7.18 -9.22
N SER A 111 4.60 6.35 -10.27
CA SER A 111 3.58 6.31 -11.32
C SER A 111 2.20 5.93 -10.78
N ALA A 112 2.16 4.95 -9.87
CA ALA A 112 0.92 4.54 -9.21
C ALA A 112 0.27 5.68 -8.42
N GLN A 113 1.07 6.45 -7.66
CA GLN A 113 0.57 7.52 -6.80
C GLN A 113 0.25 8.81 -7.55
N GLN A 114 1.11 9.20 -8.51
CA GLN A 114 1.03 10.52 -9.15
C GLN A 114 0.24 10.54 -10.46
N ILE A 115 0.15 9.40 -11.14
CA ILE A 115 -0.51 9.33 -12.45
C ILE A 115 -1.76 8.46 -12.40
N ILE A 116 -1.63 7.22 -11.91
CA ILE A 116 -2.74 6.25 -12.03
C ILE A 116 -3.82 6.54 -11.00
N PHE A 117 -3.47 6.74 -9.72
CA PHE A 117 -4.45 6.98 -8.68
C PHE A 117 -5.32 8.23 -8.93
N PRO A 118 -4.79 9.41 -9.33
CA PRO A 118 -5.62 10.56 -9.70
C PRO A 118 -6.52 10.32 -10.90
N LYS A 119 -6.08 9.51 -11.88
CA LYS A 119 -6.92 9.15 -13.03
C LYS A 119 -8.05 8.21 -12.65
N LEU A 120 -7.81 7.26 -11.74
CA LEU A 120 -8.86 6.38 -11.20
C LEU A 120 -9.92 7.15 -10.40
N LEU A 121 -9.54 8.25 -9.75
CA LEU A 121 -10.50 9.12 -9.05
C LEU A 121 -11.46 9.84 -9.99
N ASN A 122 -11.03 10.12 -11.23
CA ASN A 122 -11.74 10.95 -12.20
C ASN A 122 -12.28 10.17 -13.41
N SER A 123 -12.13 8.85 -13.43
CA SER A 123 -12.59 8.02 -14.55
C SER A 123 -12.96 6.61 -14.10
N ASP A 124 -13.86 5.98 -14.86
CA ASP A 124 -14.22 4.56 -14.64
C ASP A 124 -13.28 3.57 -15.32
N LEU A 125 -12.15 4.05 -15.87
CA LEU A 125 -11.19 3.21 -16.56
C LEU A 125 -10.61 2.12 -15.63
N GLU A 126 -10.23 1.00 -16.23
CA GLU A 126 -9.50 -0.03 -15.51
C GLU A 126 -8.01 0.35 -15.36
N VAL A 127 -7.38 -0.18 -14.31
CA VAL A 127 -5.96 0.11 -14.00
C VAL A 127 -5.06 -0.17 -15.19
N ILE A 128 -5.28 -1.29 -15.88
CA ILE A 128 -4.48 -1.71 -17.04
C ILE A 128 -4.59 -0.72 -18.19
N GLU A 129 -5.78 -0.21 -18.48
CA GLU A 129 -6.00 0.76 -19.55
C GLU A 129 -5.25 2.07 -19.30
N ILE A 130 -5.20 2.50 -18.03
CA ILE A 130 -4.44 3.71 -17.66
C ILE A 130 -2.94 3.47 -17.81
N ILE A 131 -2.44 2.29 -17.43
CA ILE A 131 -1.03 1.93 -17.54
C ILE A 131 -0.60 1.92 -19.03
N GLU A 132 -1.38 1.26 -19.88
CA GLU A 132 -1.10 1.15 -21.31
C GLU A 132 -1.16 2.51 -22.02
N LYS A 133 -2.22 3.29 -21.80
CA LYS A 133 -2.38 4.63 -22.40
C LYS A 133 -1.25 5.61 -22.05
N ASN A 134 -0.56 5.38 -20.93
CA ASN A 134 0.51 6.28 -20.49
C ASN A 134 1.91 5.63 -20.58
N ASN A 135 2.03 4.43 -21.17
CA ASN A 135 3.29 3.69 -21.30
C ASN A 135 4.05 3.59 -19.96
N LEU A 136 3.32 3.18 -18.89
CA LEU A 136 3.87 3.16 -17.53
C LEU A 136 4.47 1.82 -17.12
N PHE A 137 4.38 0.79 -17.96
CA PHE A 137 5.11 -0.45 -17.69
C PHE A 137 6.61 -0.17 -17.70
N PHE A 138 7.32 -0.80 -16.79
CA PHE A 138 8.75 -0.91 -16.96
C PHE A 138 9.00 -1.70 -18.23
N GLU A 139 9.64 -1.07 -19.20
CA GLU A 139 10.26 -1.81 -20.29
C GLU A 139 11.27 -2.75 -19.65
N ASN A 140 11.32 -4.00 -20.09
CA ASN A 140 12.30 -4.98 -19.63
C ASN A 140 13.68 -4.61 -20.20
N ASP A 141 14.20 -3.46 -19.78
CA ASP A 141 15.52 -2.93 -20.17
C ASP A 141 16.69 -3.73 -19.57
N PHE A 142 16.41 -4.86 -18.88
CA PHE A 142 17.49 -5.71 -18.37
C PHE A 142 18.37 -6.26 -19.49
N ILE A 143 17.80 -6.53 -20.68
CA ILE A 143 18.57 -7.00 -21.84
C ILE A 143 19.40 -5.85 -22.41
N ASP A 144 18.83 -4.65 -22.54
CA ASP A 144 19.54 -3.47 -23.03
C ASP A 144 20.59 -2.98 -22.02
N LEU A 145 20.37 -3.11 -20.71
CA LEU A 145 21.32 -2.67 -19.69
C LEU A 145 22.57 -3.56 -19.67
N GLU A 146 22.43 -4.88 -19.74
CA GLU A 146 23.55 -5.81 -19.82
C GLU A 146 24.35 -5.58 -21.13
N GLU A 147 23.69 -5.34 -22.24
CA GLU A 147 24.33 -5.04 -23.52
C GLU A 147 25.05 -3.69 -23.50
N ILE A 148 24.44 -2.66 -22.88
CA ILE A 148 25.06 -1.35 -22.68
C ILE A 148 26.27 -1.45 -21.75
N ILE A 149 26.14 -2.15 -20.62
CA ILE A 149 27.24 -2.38 -19.67
C ILE A 149 28.40 -3.11 -20.37
N SER A 150 28.12 -4.18 -21.12
CA SER A 150 29.13 -4.92 -21.87
C SER A 150 29.85 -4.03 -22.89
N LYS A 151 29.12 -3.21 -23.65
CA LYS A 151 29.69 -2.24 -24.60
C LYS A 151 30.54 -1.16 -23.93
N VAL A 152 30.17 -0.73 -22.71
CA VAL A 152 30.95 0.25 -21.95
C VAL A 152 32.22 -0.38 -21.38
N LEU A 153 32.16 -1.60 -20.88
CA LEU A 153 33.32 -2.34 -20.38
C LEU A 153 34.31 -2.65 -21.52
N GLU A 154 33.82 -3.02 -22.69
CA GLU A 154 34.66 -3.23 -23.90
C GLU A 154 35.37 -1.95 -24.37
N LYS A 155 34.74 -0.78 -24.21
CA LYS A 155 35.35 0.52 -24.57
C LYS A 155 36.39 1.01 -23.58
N HIS A 156 36.40 0.47 -22.36
CA HIS A 156 37.33 0.90 -21.30
C HIS A 156 38.08 -0.26 -20.63
N PRO A 157 38.79 -1.11 -21.42
CA PRO A 157 39.43 -2.31 -20.88
C PRO A 157 40.51 -2.00 -19.83
N GLN A 158 41.19 -0.86 -19.94
CA GLN A 158 42.23 -0.46 -18.97
C GLN A 158 41.62 -0.18 -17.59
N LYS A 159 40.44 0.44 -17.52
CA LYS A 159 39.76 0.71 -16.24
C LYS A 159 39.23 -0.56 -15.58
N VAL A 160 38.87 -1.56 -16.36
CA VAL A 160 38.46 -2.87 -15.86
C VAL A 160 39.62 -3.61 -15.25
N ILE A 161 40.80 -3.50 -15.86
CA ILE A 161 42.06 -4.09 -15.32
C ILE A 161 42.44 -3.38 -14.01
N GLU A 162 42.45 -2.04 -13.99
CA GLU A 162 42.73 -1.24 -12.79
C GLU A 162 41.81 -1.58 -11.62
N TYR A 163 40.53 -1.82 -11.90
CA TYR A 163 39.56 -2.20 -10.86
C TYR A 163 39.80 -3.62 -10.31
N ASN A 164 40.25 -4.56 -11.15
CA ASN A 164 40.48 -5.94 -10.74
C ASN A 164 41.85 -6.12 -10.06
N GLU A 165 42.80 -5.22 -10.27
CA GLU A 165 44.14 -5.24 -9.66
C GLU A 165 44.20 -4.50 -8.31
N GLY A 166 43.12 -3.77 -7.89
CA GLY A 166 42.99 -3.09 -6.59
C GLY A 166 43.58 -1.71 -6.59
#